data_01458bccd802e189fe5c62e9501dd817
#
_entry.id   01458bccd802e189fe5c62e9501dd817
#
_cell.length_a   1.000
_cell.length_b   1.000
_cell.length_c   1.000
_cell.angle_alpha   90.00
_cell.angle_beta   90.00
_cell.angle_gamma   90.00
#
_symmetry.space_group_name_H-M   'P 1'
#
loop_
_entity.id
_entity.type
_entity.pdbx_description
1 polymer ?
#
loop_
_entity_poly.entity_id
_entity_poly.type
_entity_poly.pdbx_seq_one_letter_code
_entity_poly.pdbx_strand_id
1 'polypeptide(L)'
;MNELLPLSPITVIAGHYGVGKTNFSLNLALAAQERGQEVTLMDADIVNPYFRSSDYTDFLESRGIRIVAPVFAQSMLDTPSLPGSMQAAIEHASDTRPLIIDMGGDDEGAKAMGRFSDAVKSSAAPYAMLYVINERREIESPEETAQMLKDIERRCKLEATGVVNNTHLSEETTLSVVEASAPFAEKTASLLGLPIVCT
;
A
#
# COMPACT_ATOMS: atom_id res chain seq x y z
N MET A 1 1.47 24.51 6.71
CA MET A 1 2.41 23.39 6.55
C MET A 1 1.56 22.14 6.59
N ASN A 2 1.35 21.46 5.46
CA ASN A 2 0.67 20.17 5.47
C ASN A 2 1.57 19.21 6.26
N GLU A 3 1.11 18.76 7.42
CA GLU A 3 1.74 17.63 8.09
C GLU A 3 1.52 16.42 7.21
N LEU A 4 2.54 16.06 6.46
CA LEU A 4 2.56 14.84 5.68
C LEU A 4 2.42 13.65 6.64
N LEU A 5 1.67 12.64 6.23
CA LEU A 5 1.46 11.40 6.96
C LEU A 5 2.78 10.86 7.53
N PRO A 6 2.92 10.67 8.86
CA PRO A 6 4.10 10.05 9.42
C PRO A 6 4.16 8.59 8.95
N LEU A 7 5.27 8.22 8.31
CA LEU A 7 5.51 6.84 7.88
C LEU A 7 5.95 5.97 9.05
N SER A 8 5.36 4.80 9.17
CA SER A 8 5.99 3.71 9.93
C SER A 8 7.21 3.19 9.17
N PRO A 9 8.22 2.64 9.84
CA PRO A 9 9.35 1.99 9.18
C PRO A 9 8.94 1.00 8.10
N ILE A 10 7.85 0.27 8.31
CA ILE A 10 7.22 -0.57 7.29
C ILE A 10 5.79 -0.07 7.09
N THR A 11 5.45 0.34 5.87
CA THR A 11 4.09 0.81 5.53
C THR A 11 3.54 -0.02 4.38
N VAL A 12 2.50 -0.81 4.64
CA VAL A 12 1.80 -1.63 3.64
C VAL A 12 0.60 -0.86 3.12
N ILE A 13 0.48 -0.74 1.80
CA ILE A 13 -0.65 -0.08 1.15
C ILE A 13 -1.60 -1.14 0.60
N ALA A 14 -2.75 -1.25 1.23
CA ALA A 14 -3.79 -2.22 0.92
C ALA A 14 -5.06 -1.54 0.38
N GLY A 15 -5.89 -2.27 -0.34
CA GLY A 15 -7.16 -1.76 -0.87
C GLY A 15 -7.59 -2.52 -2.11
N HIS A 16 -8.82 -2.28 -2.55
CA HIS A 16 -9.38 -2.95 -3.74
C HIS A 16 -8.65 -2.52 -5.03
N TYR A 17 -8.90 -3.28 -6.10
CA TYR A 17 -8.42 -2.93 -7.43
C TYR A 17 -8.95 -1.54 -7.86
N GLY A 18 -8.07 -0.72 -8.46
CA GLY A 18 -8.45 0.58 -9.02
C GLY A 18 -8.64 1.72 -8.02
N VAL A 19 -8.52 1.52 -6.70
CA VAL A 19 -8.66 2.60 -5.70
C VAL A 19 -7.47 3.57 -5.64
N GLY A 20 -6.40 3.30 -6.41
CA GLY A 20 -5.24 4.18 -6.54
C GLY A 20 -4.08 3.87 -5.59
N LYS A 21 -3.96 2.63 -5.08
CA LYS A 21 -2.86 2.19 -4.19
C LYS A 21 -1.48 2.54 -4.72
N THR A 22 -1.18 2.12 -5.96
CA THR A 22 0.12 2.36 -6.60
C THR A 22 0.44 3.85 -6.69
N ASN A 23 -0.52 4.67 -7.12
CA ASN A 23 -0.32 6.12 -7.19
C ASN A 23 -0.09 6.72 -5.80
N PHE A 24 -0.81 6.27 -4.79
CA PHE A 24 -0.62 6.67 -3.40
C PHE A 24 0.77 6.24 -2.89
N SER A 25 1.20 5.00 -3.16
CA SER A 25 2.52 4.47 -2.79
C SER A 25 3.66 5.27 -3.42
N LEU A 26 3.54 5.62 -4.71
CA LEU A 26 4.52 6.44 -5.43
C LEU A 26 4.65 7.84 -4.82
N ASN A 27 3.53 8.52 -4.58
CA ASN A 27 3.54 9.86 -3.98
C ASN A 27 4.05 9.84 -2.55
N LEU A 28 3.72 8.82 -1.77
CA LEU A 28 4.22 8.64 -0.42
C LEU A 28 5.74 8.44 -0.39
N ALA A 29 6.27 7.64 -1.35
CA ALA A 29 7.70 7.42 -1.50
C ALA A 29 8.45 8.70 -1.88
N LEU A 30 7.92 9.47 -2.83
CA LEU A 30 8.48 10.77 -3.22
C LEU A 30 8.50 11.75 -2.05
N ALA A 31 7.39 11.87 -1.32
CA ALA A 31 7.28 12.76 -0.17
C ALA A 31 8.24 12.37 0.97
N ALA A 32 8.49 11.09 1.18
CA ALA A 32 9.46 10.62 2.17
C ALA A 32 10.91 10.91 1.73
N GLN A 33 11.20 10.72 0.45
CA GLN A 33 12.51 11.04 -0.13
C GLN A 33 12.82 12.54 -0.03
N GLU A 34 11.84 13.40 -0.29
CA GLU A 34 11.98 14.86 -0.14
C GLU A 34 12.30 15.29 1.30
N ARG A 35 11.97 14.47 2.31
CA ARG A 35 12.38 14.64 3.71
C ARG A 35 13.78 14.13 4.02
N GLY A 36 14.48 13.60 3.02
CA GLY A 36 15.83 13.06 3.17
C GLY A 36 15.89 11.62 3.68
N GLN A 37 14.78 10.86 3.61
CA GLN A 37 14.76 9.44 3.97
C GLN A 37 15.25 8.57 2.80
N GLU A 38 15.95 7.47 3.10
CA GLU A 38 16.41 6.49 2.12
C GLU A 38 15.29 5.48 1.81
N VAL A 39 14.34 5.86 0.96
CA VAL A 39 13.10 5.10 0.73
C VAL A 39 13.35 3.87 -0.12
N THR A 40 12.75 2.75 0.31
CA THR A 40 12.56 1.56 -0.53
C THR A 40 11.07 1.38 -0.82
N LEU A 41 10.71 1.27 -2.09
CA LEU A 41 9.37 0.90 -2.54
C LEU A 41 9.40 -0.55 -3.03
N MET A 42 8.58 -1.40 -2.41
CA MET A 42 8.42 -2.80 -2.78
C MET A 42 7.14 -2.96 -3.58
N ASP A 43 7.26 -3.41 -4.82
CA ASP A 43 6.12 -3.84 -5.64
C ASP A 43 5.76 -5.28 -5.27
N ALA A 44 4.64 -5.47 -4.60
CA ALA A 44 4.11 -6.79 -4.22
C ALA A 44 2.87 -7.17 -5.04
N ASP A 45 2.52 -6.40 -6.08
CA ASP A 45 1.46 -6.77 -7.03
C ASP A 45 1.99 -7.74 -8.09
N ILE A 46 1.88 -9.04 -7.78
CA ILE A 46 2.37 -10.12 -8.66
C ILE A 46 1.39 -10.51 -9.77
N VAL A 47 0.17 -10.00 -9.74
CA VAL A 47 -0.93 -10.46 -10.61
C VAL A 47 -1.26 -9.46 -11.70
N ASN A 48 -1.27 -8.19 -11.38
CA ASN A 48 -1.65 -7.16 -12.33
C ASN A 48 -0.48 -6.79 -13.27
N PRO A 49 -0.57 -7.10 -14.59
CA PRO A 49 0.46 -6.71 -15.54
C PRO A 49 0.39 -5.23 -15.93
N TYR A 50 -0.68 -4.54 -15.54
CA TYR A 50 -0.94 -3.16 -15.93
C TYR A 50 -0.76 -2.24 -14.72
N PHE A 51 0.01 -1.17 -14.88
CA PHE A 51 0.20 -0.13 -13.88
C PHE A 51 0.77 -0.65 -12.53
N ARG A 52 2.07 -0.93 -12.52
CA ARG A 52 2.84 -1.35 -11.34
C ARG A 52 3.79 -0.26 -10.87
N SER A 53 4.12 -0.26 -9.59
CA SER A 53 5.19 0.60 -9.06
C SER A 53 6.51 0.38 -9.79
N SER A 54 6.78 -0.88 -10.19
CA SER A 54 7.97 -1.27 -10.95
C SER A 54 8.05 -0.67 -12.36
N ASP A 55 6.93 -0.24 -12.97
CA ASP A 55 6.91 0.43 -14.26
C ASP A 55 7.56 1.83 -14.20
N TYR A 56 7.72 2.37 -13.00
CA TYR A 56 8.34 3.67 -12.72
C TYR A 56 9.76 3.56 -12.19
N THR A 57 10.42 2.41 -12.34
CA THR A 57 11.75 2.14 -11.76
C THR A 57 12.77 3.21 -12.13
N ASP A 58 12.98 3.49 -13.42
CA ASP A 58 13.96 4.48 -13.88
C ASP A 58 13.70 5.88 -13.29
N PHE A 59 12.43 6.28 -13.24
CA PHE A 59 12.01 7.55 -12.67
C PHE A 59 12.31 7.63 -11.17
N LEU A 60 11.96 6.59 -10.40
CA LEU A 60 12.12 6.55 -8.95
C LEU A 60 13.60 6.43 -8.55
N GLU A 61 14.37 5.60 -9.25
CA GLU A 61 15.81 5.48 -9.04
C GLU A 61 16.55 6.79 -9.34
N SER A 62 16.12 7.53 -10.38
CA SER A 62 16.66 8.88 -10.65
C SER A 62 16.41 9.87 -9.51
N ARG A 63 15.42 9.61 -8.66
CA ARG A 63 15.09 10.38 -7.45
C ARG A 63 15.71 9.81 -6.17
N GLY A 64 16.52 8.75 -6.28
CA GLY A 64 17.16 8.10 -5.14
C GLY A 64 16.23 7.16 -4.34
N ILE A 65 15.11 6.73 -4.92
CA ILE A 65 14.19 5.75 -4.34
C ILE A 65 14.54 4.37 -4.88
N ARG A 66 14.83 3.43 -3.99
CA ARG A 66 15.12 2.05 -4.37
C ARG A 66 13.83 1.28 -4.67
N ILE A 67 13.79 0.56 -5.80
CA ILE A 67 12.68 -0.33 -6.14
C ILE A 67 13.07 -1.79 -5.88
N VAL A 68 12.17 -2.53 -5.25
CA VAL A 68 12.26 -3.98 -5.07
C VAL A 68 10.99 -4.61 -5.64
N ALA A 69 11.15 -5.41 -6.69
CA ALA A 69 10.06 -6.13 -7.32
C ALA A 69 10.37 -7.63 -7.37
N PRO A 70 9.35 -8.51 -7.40
CA PRO A 70 9.56 -9.93 -7.60
C PRO A 70 10.18 -10.17 -8.97
N VAL A 71 11.33 -10.79 -9.01
CA VAL A 71 11.88 -11.31 -10.27
C VAL A 71 11.08 -12.57 -10.59
N PHE A 72 10.20 -12.52 -11.59
CA PHE A 72 9.57 -13.71 -12.13
C PHE A 72 10.64 -14.52 -12.87
N ALA A 73 11.39 -15.34 -12.12
CA ALA A 73 12.19 -16.37 -12.74
C ALA A 73 11.22 -17.31 -13.46
N GLN A 74 11.41 -17.50 -14.76
CA GLN A 74 10.73 -18.51 -15.58
C GLN A 74 11.12 -19.94 -15.17
N SER A 75 11.44 -20.19 -13.92
CA SER A 75 11.77 -21.50 -13.40
C SER A 75 10.55 -22.10 -12.73
N MET A 76 10.06 -23.21 -13.30
CA MET A 76 9.08 -24.12 -12.74
C MET A 76 9.60 -24.82 -11.46
N LEU A 77 10.06 -24.08 -10.47
CA LEU A 77 10.46 -24.63 -9.18
C LEU A 77 9.36 -24.32 -8.17
N ASP A 78 8.71 -25.36 -7.70
CA ASP A 78 7.52 -25.44 -6.86
C ASP A 78 7.65 -24.87 -5.42
N THR A 79 8.67 -24.08 -5.14
CA THR A 79 8.81 -23.41 -3.85
C THR A 79 9.28 -21.98 -4.06
N PRO A 80 8.37 -21.00 -4.07
CA PRO A 80 8.76 -19.60 -4.08
C PRO A 80 9.32 -19.25 -2.70
N SER A 81 10.63 -19.40 -2.56
CA SER A 81 11.34 -18.70 -1.48
C SER A 81 11.17 -17.20 -1.73
N LEU A 82 10.94 -16.45 -0.65
CA LEU A 82 10.97 -14.99 -0.70
C LEU A 82 12.25 -14.54 -1.43
N PRO A 83 12.19 -13.68 -2.46
CA PRO A 83 13.40 -13.12 -3.02
C PRO A 83 14.20 -12.49 -1.90
N GLY A 84 15.48 -12.85 -1.78
CA GLY A 84 16.33 -12.35 -0.68
C GLY A 84 16.37 -10.82 -0.59
N SER A 85 16.14 -10.14 -1.72
CA SER A 85 16.02 -8.68 -1.77
C SER A 85 14.79 -8.14 -1.01
N MET A 86 13.66 -8.85 -1.05
CA MET A 86 12.43 -8.45 -0.35
C MET A 86 12.57 -8.69 1.15
N GLN A 87 13.12 -9.81 1.55
CA GLN A 87 13.41 -10.09 2.96
C GLN A 87 14.41 -9.08 3.52
N ALA A 88 15.50 -8.80 2.82
CA ALA A 88 16.48 -7.79 3.23
C ALA A 88 15.86 -6.38 3.35
N ALA A 89 14.92 -6.01 2.48
CA ALA A 89 14.22 -4.74 2.58
C ALA A 89 13.39 -4.63 3.88
N ILE A 90 12.71 -5.71 4.29
CA ILE A 90 11.96 -5.78 5.54
C ILE A 90 12.90 -5.71 6.75
N GLU A 91 14.00 -6.46 6.75
CA GLU A 91 14.96 -6.51 7.85
C GLU A 91 15.70 -5.18 8.07
N HIS A 92 15.92 -4.40 7.00
CA HIS A 92 16.64 -3.12 7.07
C HIS A 92 15.72 -1.90 7.23
N ALA A 93 14.41 -2.10 7.29
CA ALA A 93 13.45 -1.00 7.45
C ALA A 93 13.66 -0.27 8.80
N SER A 94 13.61 1.06 8.76
CA SER A 94 13.76 1.93 9.94
C SER A 94 13.12 3.32 9.65
N ASP A 95 13.06 4.19 10.65
CA ASP A 95 12.54 5.55 10.48
C ASP A 95 13.33 6.36 9.44
N THR A 96 14.63 6.11 9.28
CA THR A 96 15.46 6.78 8.27
C THR A 96 15.47 6.05 6.92
N ARG A 97 15.08 4.80 6.91
CA ARG A 97 15.00 3.92 5.73
C ARG A 97 13.65 3.23 5.67
N PRO A 98 12.57 3.99 5.42
CA PRO A 98 11.24 3.41 5.37
C PRO A 98 11.08 2.48 4.17
N LEU A 99 10.35 1.40 4.40
CA LEU A 99 9.87 0.46 3.39
C LEU A 99 8.39 0.70 3.15
N ILE A 100 8.03 1.03 1.91
CA ILE A 100 6.64 1.10 1.45
C ILE A 100 6.37 -0.15 0.61
N ILE A 101 5.29 -0.87 0.92
CA ILE A 101 4.89 -2.10 0.20
C ILE A 101 3.57 -1.81 -0.53
N ASP A 102 3.64 -1.77 -1.86
CA ASP A 102 2.47 -1.64 -2.74
C ASP A 102 1.87 -3.02 -2.98
N MET A 103 0.74 -3.31 -2.35
CA MET A 103 0.10 -4.63 -2.38
C MET A 103 -0.89 -4.73 -3.53
N GLY A 104 -0.93 -5.88 -4.22
CA GLY A 104 -1.96 -6.18 -5.22
C GLY A 104 -3.38 -6.05 -4.66
N GLY A 105 -4.30 -5.56 -5.50
CA GLY A 105 -5.67 -5.22 -5.11
C GLY A 105 -6.67 -6.36 -5.17
N ASP A 106 -6.24 -7.55 -5.53
CA ASP A 106 -7.06 -8.75 -5.64
C ASP A 106 -6.70 -9.81 -4.59
N ASP A 107 -7.42 -10.90 -4.63
CA ASP A 107 -7.24 -12.05 -3.76
C ASP A 107 -5.83 -12.64 -3.82
N GLU A 108 -5.25 -12.70 -5.02
CA GLU A 108 -3.93 -13.28 -5.22
C GLU A 108 -2.83 -12.33 -4.72
N GLY A 109 -2.99 -11.02 -4.91
CA GLY A 109 -2.10 -10.01 -4.32
C GLY A 109 -2.10 -10.06 -2.79
N ALA A 110 -3.28 -10.19 -2.17
CA ALA A 110 -3.39 -10.36 -0.72
C ALA A 110 -2.74 -11.66 -0.23
N LYS A 111 -2.92 -12.78 -0.94
CA LYS A 111 -2.23 -14.06 -0.64
C LYS A 111 -0.71 -13.95 -0.81
N ALA A 112 -0.26 -13.24 -1.83
CA ALA A 112 1.17 -13.01 -2.05
C ALA A 112 1.78 -12.24 -0.87
N MET A 113 1.10 -11.17 -0.40
CA MET A 113 1.50 -10.45 0.80
C MET A 113 1.51 -11.35 2.04
N GLY A 114 0.58 -12.29 2.14
CA GLY A 114 0.51 -13.26 3.23
C GLY A 114 1.77 -14.12 3.41
N ARG A 115 2.60 -14.26 2.37
CA ARG A 115 3.91 -14.93 2.46
C ARG A 115 4.97 -14.10 3.16
N PHE A 116 4.81 -12.77 3.16
CA PHE A 116 5.70 -11.82 3.83
C PHE A 116 5.24 -11.46 5.24
N SER A 117 4.01 -11.83 5.61
CA SER A 117 3.39 -11.41 6.85
C SER A 117 4.21 -11.77 8.09
N ASP A 118 4.80 -12.97 8.12
CA ASP A 118 5.61 -13.42 9.25
C ASP A 118 6.91 -12.60 9.35
N ALA A 119 7.55 -12.29 8.22
CA ALA A 119 8.74 -11.44 8.19
C ALA A 119 8.41 -10.02 8.66
N VAL A 120 7.29 -9.44 8.21
CA VAL A 120 6.83 -8.11 8.64
C VAL A 120 6.52 -8.09 10.14
N LYS A 121 5.79 -9.09 10.66
CA LYS A 121 5.41 -9.18 12.08
C LYS A 121 6.59 -9.45 12.99
N SER A 122 7.56 -10.23 12.54
CA SER A 122 8.77 -10.56 13.32
C SER A 122 9.88 -9.53 13.20
N SER A 123 9.73 -8.54 12.32
CA SER A 123 10.68 -7.43 12.21
C SER A 123 10.77 -6.66 13.53
N ALA A 124 11.96 -6.17 13.86
CA ALA A 124 12.16 -5.24 14.98
C ALA A 124 11.50 -3.88 14.71
N ALA A 125 11.26 -3.54 13.43
CA ALA A 125 10.62 -2.32 13.01
C ALA A 125 9.08 -2.45 13.09
N PRO A 126 8.34 -1.47 13.63
CA PRO A 126 6.89 -1.49 13.61
C PRO A 126 6.36 -1.34 12.18
N TYR A 127 5.19 -1.93 11.93
CA TYR A 127 4.49 -1.74 10.67
C TYR A 127 3.19 -0.97 10.83
N ALA A 128 2.78 -0.31 9.77
CA ALA A 128 1.42 0.17 9.56
C ALA A 128 0.87 -0.46 8.27
N MET A 129 -0.41 -0.82 8.26
CA MET A 129 -1.13 -1.19 7.05
C MET A 129 -2.24 -0.16 6.81
N LEU A 130 -2.14 0.56 5.70
CA LEU A 130 -3.07 1.62 5.32
C LEU A 130 -4.07 1.09 4.30
N TYR A 131 -5.35 1.14 4.67
CA TYR A 131 -6.43 0.72 3.80
C TYR A 131 -6.89 1.89 2.94
N VAL A 132 -6.55 1.87 1.66
CA VAL A 132 -6.92 2.89 0.67
C VAL A 132 -8.31 2.59 0.13
N ILE A 133 -9.20 3.57 0.23
CA ILE A 133 -10.58 3.51 -0.28
C ILE A 133 -10.84 4.63 -1.29
N ASN A 134 -11.79 4.40 -2.21
CA ASN A 134 -12.24 5.38 -3.19
C ASN A 134 -13.72 5.17 -3.49
N GLU A 135 -14.59 6.08 -3.01
CA GLU A 135 -16.04 6.03 -3.20
C GLU A 135 -16.47 5.98 -4.68
N ARG A 136 -15.62 6.49 -5.60
CA ARG A 136 -15.93 6.55 -7.04
C ARG A 136 -15.51 5.29 -7.82
N ARG A 137 -15.13 4.23 -7.12
CA ARG A 137 -14.75 2.95 -7.73
C ARG A 137 -15.73 1.87 -7.25
N GLU A 138 -15.98 0.87 -8.01
CA GLU A 138 -16.90 -0.28 -7.92
C GLU A 138 -17.29 -0.82 -6.51
N ILE A 139 -17.23 0.04 -5.50
CA ILE A 139 -17.63 -0.24 -4.11
C ILE A 139 -18.91 0.54 -3.84
N GLU A 140 -20.01 -0.18 -3.67
CA GLU A 140 -21.33 0.43 -3.61
C GLU A 140 -21.66 1.00 -2.22
N SER A 141 -21.04 0.46 -1.14
CA SER A 141 -21.35 0.87 0.23
C SER A 141 -20.17 0.82 1.20
N PRO A 142 -20.21 1.62 2.28
CA PRO A 142 -19.22 1.52 3.37
C PRO A 142 -19.16 0.14 4.02
N GLU A 143 -20.30 -0.58 4.08
CA GLU A 143 -20.41 -1.93 4.64
C GLU A 143 -19.66 -2.96 3.77
N GLU A 144 -19.80 -2.89 2.46
CA GLU A 144 -19.03 -3.74 1.52
C GLU A 144 -17.56 -3.43 1.56
N THR A 145 -17.19 -2.14 1.60
CA THR A 145 -15.81 -1.68 1.76
C THR A 145 -15.18 -2.23 3.04
N ALA A 146 -15.92 -2.19 4.15
CA ALA A 146 -15.46 -2.74 5.42
C ALA A 146 -15.34 -4.28 5.39
N GLN A 147 -16.26 -4.97 4.71
CA GLN A 147 -16.16 -6.43 4.55
C GLN A 147 -14.96 -6.82 3.70
N MET A 148 -14.67 -6.07 2.66
CA MET A 148 -13.52 -6.28 1.79
C MET A 148 -12.19 -6.19 2.55
N LEU A 149 -12.04 -5.21 3.47
CA LEU A 149 -10.84 -5.16 4.31
C LEU A 149 -10.68 -6.44 5.13
N LYS A 150 -11.74 -6.95 5.75
CA LYS A 150 -11.68 -8.20 6.53
C LYS A 150 -11.22 -9.40 5.68
N ASP A 151 -11.62 -9.43 4.42
CA ASP A 151 -11.18 -10.48 3.49
C ASP A 151 -9.71 -10.32 3.11
N ILE A 152 -9.24 -9.08 2.88
CA ILE A 152 -7.83 -8.75 2.66
C ILE A 152 -7.00 -9.16 3.87
N GLU A 153 -7.35 -8.74 5.09
CA GLU A 153 -6.63 -9.04 6.33
C GLU A 153 -6.50 -10.55 6.57
N ARG A 154 -7.59 -11.30 6.34
CA ARG A 154 -7.59 -12.76 6.48
C ARG A 154 -6.57 -13.41 5.53
N ARG A 155 -6.39 -12.89 4.32
CA ARG A 155 -5.51 -13.45 3.30
C ARG A 155 -4.08 -12.99 3.45
N CYS A 156 -3.86 -11.69 3.65
CA CYS A 156 -2.53 -11.13 3.86
C CYS A 156 -1.98 -11.37 5.27
N LYS A 157 -2.84 -11.78 6.22
CA LYS A 157 -2.49 -12.04 7.63
C LYS A 157 -1.90 -10.82 8.36
N LEU A 158 -2.16 -9.62 7.88
CA LEU A 158 -1.82 -8.35 8.54
C LEU A 158 -3.10 -7.63 8.91
N GLU A 159 -3.03 -6.77 9.92
CA GLU A 159 -4.16 -5.96 10.37
C GLU A 159 -3.96 -4.50 9.94
N ALA A 160 -5.03 -3.88 9.43
CA ALA A 160 -5.01 -2.47 9.06
C ALA A 160 -4.91 -1.59 10.31
N THR A 161 -4.21 -0.48 10.17
CA THR A 161 -3.98 0.50 11.25
C THR A 161 -4.62 1.85 10.97
N GLY A 162 -5.08 2.08 9.75
CA GLY A 162 -5.74 3.31 9.37
C GLY A 162 -6.36 3.25 7.98
N VAL A 163 -7.29 4.16 7.72
CA VAL A 163 -7.98 4.33 6.45
C VAL A 163 -7.44 5.56 5.74
N VAL A 164 -7.21 5.44 4.44
CA VAL A 164 -6.86 6.55 3.53
C VAL A 164 -8.04 6.77 2.59
N ASN A 165 -8.67 7.93 2.66
CA ASN A 165 -9.67 8.35 1.70
C ASN A 165 -9.00 8.91 0.44
N ASN A 166 -8.85 8.09 -0.56
CA ASN A 166 -8.26 8.45 -1.86
C ASN A 166 -9.35 8.64 -2.94
N THR A 167 -10.50 9.19 -2.54
CA THR A 167 -11.59 9.44 -3.49
C THR A 167 -11.21 10.54 -4.46
N HIS A 168 -11.21 10.21 -5.75
CA HIS A 168 -10.86 11.11 -6.83
C HIS A 168 -11.55 10.75 -8.15
N LEU A 169 -11.64 11.74 -9.05
CA LEU A 169 -12.10 11.63 -10.45
C LEU A 169 -10.96 11.94 -11.42
N SER A 170 -9.72 11.53 -11.10
CA SER A 170 -8.54 11.85 -11.88
C SER A 170 -8.38 13.38 -12.09
N GLU A 171 -8.27 13.86 -13.30
CA GLU A 171 -8.11 15.29 -13.62
C GLU A 171 -9.35 16.14 -13.27
N GLU A 172 -10.52 15.53 -13.15
CA GLU A 172 -11.77 16.19 -12.78
C GLU A 172 -11.95 16.31 -11.25
N THR A 173 -10.94 15.92 -10.47
CA THR A 173 -11.01 15.99 -9.00
C THR A 173 -10.99 17.44 -8.54
N THR A 174 -12.05 17.84 -7.83
CA THR A 174 -12.16 19.12 -7.18
C THR A 174 -12.23 18.95 -5.66
N LEU A 175 -11.98 20.00 -4.91
CA LEU A 175 -12.14 19.97 -3.45
C LEU A 175 -13.52 19.48 -3.05
N SER A 176 -14.58 19.89 -3.76
CA SER A 176 -15.95 19.44 -3.50
C SER A 176 -16.15 17.93 -3.70
N VAL A 177 -15.43 17.29 -4.62
CA VAL A 177 -15.46 15.84 -4.80
C VAL A 177 -14.87 15.14 -3.58
N VAL A 178 -13.74 15.66 -3.07
CA VAL A 178 -13.07 15.12 -1.89
C VAL A 178 -13.94 15.31 -0.64
N GLU A 179 -14.46 16.52 -0.41
CA GLU A 179 -15.35 16.83 0.71
C GLU A 179 -16.63 15.98 0.69
N ALA A 180 -17.22 15.78 -0.48
CA ALA A 180 -18.44 14.97 -0.62
C ALA A 180 -18.21 13.49 -0.25
N SER A 181 -17.00 12.98 -0.35
CA SER A 181 -16.65 11.60 0.02
C SER A 181 -16.39 11.39 1.53
N ALA A 182 -16.28 12.48 2.31
CA ALA A 182 -15.99 12.37 3.73
C ALA A 182 -17.00 11.49 4.50
N PRO A 183 -18.32 11.58 4.29
CA PRO A 183 -19.29 10.72 4.99
C PRO A 183 -19.08 9.22 4.69
N PHE A 184 -18.72 8.86 3.46
CA PHE A 184 -18.40 7.49 3.08
C PHE A 184 -17.17 6.99 3.84
N ALA A 185 -16.09 7.79 3.85
CA ALA A 185 -14.86 7.43 4.53
C ALA A 185 -15.04 7.33 6.05
N GLU A 186 -15.75 8.28 6.67
CA GLU A 186 -16.09 8.29 8.09
C GLU A 186 -16.90 7.06 8.50
N LYS A 187 -17.92 6.71 7.70
CA LYS A 187 -18.74 5.53 7.97
C LYS A 187 -17.93 4.26 7.84
N THR A 188 -17.10 4.12 6.79
CA THR A 188 -16.21 2.97 6.61
C THR A 188 -15.23 2.83 7.78
N ALA A 189 -14.55 3.91 8.14
CA ALA A 189 -13.60 3.94 9.26
C ALA A 189 -14.27 3.57 10.59
N SER A 190 -15.48 4.09 10.83
CA SER A 190 -16.28 3.75 12.02
C SER A 190 -16.65 2.26 12.09
N LEU A 191 -17.05 1.66 10.97
CA LEU A 191 -17.38 0.23 10.89
C LEU A 191 -16.17 -0.67 11.15
N LEU A 192 -14.99 -0.18 10.81
CA LEU A 192 -13.71 -0.87 11.00
C LEU A 192 -13.07 -0.60 12.37
N GLY A 193 -13.51 0.45 13.08
CA GLY A 193 -12.85 0.93 14.30
C GLY A 193 -11.46 1.50 14.05
N LEU A 194 -11.20 2.02 12.85
CA LEU A 194 -9.91 2.55 12.42
C LEU A 194 -9.95 4.09 12.28
N PRO A 195 -8.84 4.80 12.51
CA PRO A 195 -8.75 6.23 12.21
C PRO A 195 -8.65 6.48 10.70
N ILE A 196 -9.20 7.62 10.23
CA ILE A 196 -8.83 8.18 8.93
C ILE A 196 -7.50 8.90 9.11
N VAL A 197 -6.48 8.50 8.38
CA VAL A 197 -5.11 9.02 8.52
C VAL A 197 -4.73 10.00 7.39
N CYS A 198 -5.47 9.98 6.29
CA CYS A 198 -5.28 10.86 5.14
C CYS A 198 -6.57 10.96 4.32
N THR A 199 -6.81 12.14 3.75
CA THR A 199 -7.84 12.42 2.74
C THR A 199 -7.25 13.32 1.67
#